data_7f800c4ff38a6b0043064524f43ecd56
#
_entry.id   7f800c4ff38a6b0043064524f43ecd56
#
_cell.length_a   1.000
_cell.length_b   1.000
_cell.length_c   1.000
_cell.angle_alpha   90.00
_cell.angle_beta   90.00
_cell.angle_gamma   90.00
#
_symmetry.space_group_name_H-M   'P 1'
#
loop_
_entity.id
_entity.type
_entity.pdbx_description
1 polymer ?
#
loop_
_entity_poly.entity_id
_entity_poly.type
_entity_poly.pdbx_seq_one_letter_code
_entity_poly.pdbx_strand_id
1 'polypeptide(L)'
;MVLAMARRASLLAWNIPADQEEPWRRFLQELSGPRHEEYAKSRQSLGILAESVWLVPKPSGGGVAIVHLVAEDPERALRELAASDTPFDSWYGKEMRRLFGHDFALLARVAGGQPLFAWREASVEGEQGPREGS
;
A
#
# COMPACT_ATOMS: atom_id res chain seq x y z
N MET A 1 -0.51 26.44 17.60
CA MET A 1 0.38 25.28 17.61
C MET A 1 0.02 24.33 16.49
N VAL A 2 0.98 23.91 15.78
CA VAL A 2 0.76 22.97 14.72
C VAL A 2 0.88 21.56 15.27
N LEU A 3 -0.15 20.79 15.05
CA LEU A 3 -0.08 19.39 15.36
C LEU A 3 0.67 18.71 14.23
N ALA A 4 1.78 18.12 14.55
CA ALA A 4 2.45 17.30 13.58
C ALA A 4 1.52 16.15 13.22
N MET A 5 1.22 16.01 11.93
CA MET A 5 0.43 14.88 11.48
C MET A 5 1.22 13.63 11.76
N ALA A 6 0.59 12.71 12.48
CA ALA A 6 1.23 11.44 12.73
C ALA A 6 1.34 10.69 11.42
N ARG A 7 2.54 10.28 11.09
CA ARG A 7 2.78 9.44 9.93
C ARG A 7 2.92 8.03 10.43
N ARG A 8 2.13 7.16 9.91
CA ARG A 8 2.15 5.78 10.34
C ARG A 8 2.46 4.86 9.18
N ALA A 9 3.35 3.92 9.46
CA ALA A 9 3.67 2.87 8.51
C ALA A 9 2.79 1.67 8.81
N SER A 10 2.36 1.01 7.76
CA SER A 10 1.57 -0.20 7.87
C SER A 10 2.08 -1.19 6.85
N LEU A 11 2.06 -2.47 7.23
CA LEU A 11 2.44 -3.53 6.31
C LEU A 11 1.22 -4.37 5.98
N LEU A 12 1.07 -4.66 4.71
CA LEU A 12 0.08 -5.61 4.23
C LEU A 12 0.84 -6.71 3.51
N ALA A 13 0.33 -7.92 3.62
CA ALA A 13 0.99 -9.05 2.95
C ALA A 13 -0.07 -10.03 2.50
N TRP A 14 0.14 -10.62 1.32
CA TRP A 14 -0.73 -11.68 0.84
C TRP A 14 0.02 -12.56 -0.14
N ASN A 15 -0.52 -13.74 -0.34
CA ASN A 15 0.08 -14.72 -1.23
C ASN A 15 -0.19 -14.36 -2.70
N ILE A 16 0.85 -14.47 -3.51
CA ILE A 16 0.75 -14.34 -4.96
C ILE A 16 0.90 -15.75 -5.53
N PRO A 17 -0.17 -16.33 -6.06
CA PRO A 17 -0.04 -17.62 -6.73
C PRO A 17 0.88 -17.52 -7.95
N ALA A 18 1.53 -18.62 -8.28
CA ALA A 18 2.48 -18.64 -9.39
C ALA A 18 1.85 -18.14 -10.70
N ASP A 19 0.61 -18.52 -10.96
CA ASP A 19 -0.06 -18.15 -12.21
C ASP A 19 -0.55 -16.70 -12.20
N GLN A 20 -0.49 -16.02 -11.08
CA GLN A 20 -0.89 -14.62 -10.99
C GLN A 20 0.30 -13.66 -10.91
N GLU A 21 1.51 -14.20 -10.83
CA GLU A 21 2.67 -13.33 -10.70
C GLU A 21 2.84 -12.40 -11.91
N GLU A 22 2.76 -12.95 -13.12
CA GLU A 22 2.96 -12.16 -14.32
C GLU A 22 1.85 -11.11 -14.53
N PRO A 23 0.56 -11.46 -14.40
CA PRO A 23 -0.49 -10.45 -14.47
C PRO A 23 -0.32 -9.35 -13.42
N TRP A 24 0.13 -9.71 -12.22
CA TRP A 24 0.34 -8.74 -11.16
C TRP A 24 1.49 -7.79 -11.48
N ARG A 25 2.59 -8.32 -12.04
CA ARG A 25 3.71 -7.46 -12.44
C ARG A 25 3.29 -6.48 -13.53
N ARG A 26 2.46 -6.92 -14.48
CA ARG A 26 1.95 -6.02 -15.51
C ARG A 26 1.06 -4.94 -14.91
N PHE A 27 0.26 -5.30 -13.93
CA PHE A 27 -0.58 -4.33 -13.23
C PHE A 27 0.29 -3.27 -12.55
N LEU A 28 1.35 -3.68 -11.85
CA LEU A 28 2.25 -2.73 -11.20
C LEU A 28 2.95 -1.84 -12.23
N GLN A 29 3.29 -2.37 -13.38
CA GLN A 29 3.91 -1.59 -14.45
C GLN A 29 2.95 -0.52 -14.97
N GLU A 30 1.67 -0.79 -15.00
CA GLU A 30 0.70 0.24 -15.38
C GLU A 30 0.69 1.39 -14.38
N LEU A 31 0.82 1.07 -13.11
CA LEU A 31 0.81 2.10 -12.06
C LEU A 31 2.04 2.99 -12.11
N SER A 32 3.17 2.46 -12.53
CA SER A 32 4.40 3.25 -12.63
C SER A 32 4.61 3.84 -14.02
N GLY A 33 3.76 3.50 -14.98
CA GLY A 33 3.86 3.93 -16.36
C GLY A 33 2.63 4.73 -16.81
N PRO A 34 1.78 4.12 -17.67
CA PRO A 34 0.70 4.89 -18.29
C PRO A 34 -0.29 5.50 -17.30
N ARG A 35 -0.50 4.87 -16.16
CA ARG A 35 -1.46 5.36 -15.18
C ARG A 35 -0.82 6.04 -13.98
N HIS A 36 0.46 6.41 -14.09
CA HIS A 36 1.18 6.97 -12.95
C HIS A 36 0.54 8.23 -12.39
N GLU A 37 0.09 9.15 -13.26
CA GLU A 37 -0.52 10.38 -12.79
C GLU A 37 -1.82 10.13 -12.06
N GLU A 38 -2.65 9.24 -12.58
CA GLU A 38 -3.90 8.90 -11.92
C GLU A 38 -3.64 8.24 -10.57
N TYR A 39 -2.64 7.37 -10.53
CA TYR A 39 -2.25 6.70 -9.29
C TYR A 39 -1.79 7.73 -8.26
N ALA A 40 -0.92 8.65 -8.65
CA ALA A 40 -0.41 9.66 -7.75
C ALA A 40 -1.52 10.53 -7.17
N LYS A 41 -2.46 10.95 -8.03
CA LYS A 41 -3.57 11.76 -7.58
C LYS A 41 -4.46 11.01 -6.60
N SER A 42 -4.71 9.74 -6.87
CA SER A 42 -5.50 8.90 -5.98
C SER A 42 -4.86 8.84 -4.61
N ARG A 43 -3.57 8.54 -4.56
CA ARG A 43 -2.87 8.38 -3.30
C ARG A 43 -2.81 9.67 -2.50
N GLN A 44 -2.57 10.78 -3.18
CA GLN A 44 -2.55 12.08 -2.53
C GLN A 44 -3.89 12.41 -1.91
N SER A 45 -4.97 12.14 -2.61
CA SER A 45 -6.31 12.43 -2.11
C SER A 45 -6.68 11.58 -0.90
N LEU A 46 -6.03 10.44 -0.74
CA LEU A 46 -6.28 9.53 0.37
C LEU A 46 -5.35 9.78 1.56
N GLY A 47 -4.46 10.75 1.45
CA GLY A 47 -3.50 11.02 2.52
C GLY A 47 -2.39 9.99 2.61
N ILE A 48 -2.15 9.27 1.53
CA ILE A 48 -1.06 8.29 1.47
C ILE A 48 0.20 9.02 1.03
N LEU A 49 1.24 8.87 1.83
CA LEU A 49 2.49 9.61 1.65
C LEU A 49 3.54 8.77 0.92
N ALA A 50 3.49 7.47 1.05
CA ALA A 50 4.41 6.58 0.36
C ALA A 50 3.80 5.19 0.29
N GLU A 51 4.14 4.49 -0.77
CA GLU A 51 3.69 3.11 -0.94
C GLU A 51 4.77 2.37 -1.72
N SER A 52 5.19 1.23 -1.20
CA SER A 52 6.20 0.38 -1.83
C SER A 52 5.73 -1.06 -1.80
N VAL A 53 6.08 -1.79 -2.83
CA VAL A 53 5.62 -3.17 -2.99
C VAL A 53 6.82 -4.05 -3.27
N TRP A 54 6.92 -5.14 -2.53
CA TRP A 54 7.97 -6.14 -2.70
C TRP A 54 7.34 -7.49 -2.98
N LEU A 55 8.09 -8.34 -3.63
CA LEU A 55 7.75 -9.75 -3.75
C LEU A 55 8.86 -10.57 -3.09
N VAL A 56 8.46 -11.39 -2.12
CA VAL A 56 9.35 -12.40 -1.55
C VAL A 56 9.06 -13.68 -2.32
N PRO A 57 9.95 -14.10 -3.24
CA PRO A 57 9.65 -15.19 -4.14
C PRO A 57 9.68 -16.55 -3.45
N LYS A 58 8.87 -17.46 -3.98
CA LYS A 58 8.91 -18.87 -3.58
C LYS A 58 9.57 -19.68 -4.68
N PRO A 59 10.26 -20.78 -4.32
CA PRO A 59 10.91 -21.61 -5.34
C PRO A 59 9.95 -22.14 -6.41
N SER A 60 8.70 -22.35 -6.04
CA SER A 60 7.69 -22.86 -6.96
C SER A 60 7.05 -21.79 -7.84
N GLY A 61 7.52 -20.55 -7.75
CA GLY A 61 6.91 -19.43 -8.45
C GLY A 61 5.91 -18.70 -7.56
N GLY A 62 5.59 -17.47 -7.93
CA GLY A 62 4.80 -16.62 -7.06
C GLY A 62 5.57 -16.29 -5.80
N GLY A 63 4.87 -16.01 -4.73
CA GLY A 63 5.52 -15.66 -3.48
C GLY A 63 4.58 -14.91 -2.55
N VAL A 64 5.18 -14.06 -1.72
CA VAL A 64 4.44 -13.20 -0.82
C VAL A 64 4.66 -11.77 -1.23
N ALA A 65 3.57 -11.07 -1.53
CA ALA A 65 3.61 -9.63 -1.78
C ALA A 65 3.61 -8.93 -0.43
N ILE A 66 4.47 -7.94 -0.29
CA ILE A 66 4.52 -7.12 0.91
C ILE A 66 4.35 -5.67 0.46
N VAL A 67 3.38 -4.99 1.04
CA VAL A 67 3.14 -3.58 0.76
C VAL A 67 3.47 -2.80 2.02
N HIS A 68 4.37 -1.84 1.88
CA HIS A 68 4.68 -0.89 2.93
C HIS A 68 3.96 0.41 2.59
N LEU A 69 3.07 0.81 3.47
CA LEU A 69 2.21 1.96 3.25
C LEU A 69 2.45 2.97 4.36
N VAL A 70 2.74 4.20 3.98
CA VAL A 70 2.86 5.29 4.94
C VAL A 70 1.75 6.29 4.67
N ALA A 71 0.99 6.60 5.68
CA ALA A 71 -0.15 7.51 5.55
C ALA A 71 -0.37 8.20 6.89
N GLU A 72 -1.12 9.29 6.84
CA GLU A 72 -1.57 9.95 8.07
C GLU A 72 -2.45 9.00 8.86
N ASP A 73 -3.31 8.28 8.17
CA ASP A 73 -4.21 7.31 8.78
C ASP A 73 -4.39 6.16 7.79
N PRO A 74 -3.53 5.12 7.87
CA PRO A 74 -3.59 4.02 6.90
C PRO A 74 -4.93 3.30 6.87
N GLU A 75 -5.56 3.11 8.02
CA GLU A 75 -6.84 2.43 8.08
C GLU A 75 -7.92 3.22 7.35
N ARG A 76 -7.98 4.54 7.63
CA ARG A 76 -8.94 5.40 6.96
C ARG A 76 -8.66 5.45 5.46
N ALA A 77 -7.39 5.54 5.07
CA ALA A 77 -7.03 5.63 3.66
C ALA A 77 -7.55 4.42 2.89
N LEU A 78 -7.40 3.22 3.45
CA LEU A 78 -7.88 2.03 2.77
C LEU A 78 -9.40 1.93 2.77
N ARG A 79 -10.05 2.40 3.84
CA ARG A 79 -11.52 2.44 3.85
C ARG A 79 -12.04 3.41 2.79
N GLU A 80 -11.40 4.56 2.66
CA GLU A 80 -11.82 5.54 1.66
C GLU A 80 -11.53 5.04 0.24
N LEU A 81 -10.44 4.33 0.06
CA LEU A 81 -10.16 3.71 -1.23
C LEU A 81 -11.24 2.70 -1.60
N ALA A 82 -11.65 1.88 -0.62
CA ALA A 82 -12.69 0.89 -0.85
C ALA A 82 -14.02 1.54 -1.23
N ALA A 83 -14.30 2.72 -0.70
CA ALA A 83 -15.55 3.43 -0.94
C ALA A 83 -15.48 4.38 -2.13
N SER A 84 -14.30 4.58 -2.69
CA SER A 84 -14.10 5.55 -3.76
C SER A 84 -14.78 5.10 -5.05
N ASP A 85 -15.41 6.05 -5.72
CA ASP A 85 -16.07 5.77 -7.00
C ASP A 85 -15.41 6.51 -8.16
N THR A 86 -14.21 7.06 -7.96
CA THR A 86 -13.49 7.64 -9.09
C THR A 86 -13.17 6.54 -10.11
N PRO A 87 -13.08 6.90 -11.39
CA PRO A 87 -12.79 5.87 -12.41
C PRO A 87 -11.50 5.11 -12.14
N PHE A 88 -10.46 5.81 -11.71
CA PHE A 88 -9.20 5.13 -11.43
C PHE A 88 -9.32 4.17 -10.25
N ASP A 89 -9.89 4.64 -9.14
CA ASP A 89 -10.00 3.79 -7.94
C ASP A 89 -10.90 2.60 -8.21
N SER A 90 -11.96 2.77 -8.99
CA SER A 90 -12.82 1.67 -9.39
C SER A 90 -12.06 0.63 -10.21
N TRP A 91 -11.26 1.11 -11.16
CA TRP A 91 -10.44 0.22 -11.97
C TRP A 91 -9.42 -0.52 -11.09
N TYR A 92 -8.76 0.21 -10.20
CA TYR A 92 -7.75 -0.37 -9.32
C TYR A 92 -8.37 -1.47 -8.44
N GLY A 93 -9.52 -1.18 -7.86
CA GLY A 93 -10.21 -2.15 -7.01
C GLY A 93 -10.63 -3.40 -7.76
N LYS A 94 -11.13 -3.22 -8.99
CA LYS A 94 -11.52 -4.36 -9.82
C LYS A 94 -10.32 -5.23 -10.16
N GLU A 95 -9.19 -4.61 -10.48
CA GLU A 95 -7.98 -5.38 -10.79
C GLU A 95 -7.49 -6.16 -9.58
N MET A 96 -7.51 -5.55 -8.41
CA MET A 96 -7.08 -6.24 -7.20
C MET A 96 -7.99 -7.41 -6.87
N ARG A 97 -9.32 -7.23 -7.04
CA ARG A 97 -10.25 -8.33 -6.82
C ARG A 97 -10.08 -9.43 -7.87
N ARG A 98 -9.85 -9.03 -9.11
CA ARG A 98 -9.65 -10.00 -10.18
C ARG A 98 -8.40 -10.84 -9.95
N LEU A 99 -7.34 -10.20 -9.51
CA LEU A 99 -6.06 -10.89 -9.31
C LEU A 99 -6.03 -11.72 -8.04
N PHE A 100 -6.63 -11.24 -6.96
CA PHE A 100 -6.43 -11.83 -5.64
C PHE A 100 -7.69 -12.01 -4.82
N GLY A 101 -8.82 -11.48 -5.27
CA GLY A 101 -10.05 -11.53 -4.49
C GLY A 101 -10.04 -10.61 -3.27
N HIS A 102 -9.12 -9.67 -3.20
CA HIS A 102 -9.01 -8.79 -2.04
C HIS A 102 -10.10 -7.74 -2.01
N ASP A 103 -10.48 -7.39 -0.80
CA ASP A 103 -11.41 -6.32 -0.50
C ASP A 103 -10.66 -5.31 0.36
N PHE A 104 -10.57 -4.07 -0.11
CA PHE A 104 -9.85 -3.03 0.62
C PHE A 104 -10.46 -2.74 1.98
N ALA A 105 -11.77 -2.92 2.13
CA ALA A 105 -12.38 -2.74 3.44
C ALA A 105 -11.85 -3.76 4.44
N LEU A 106 -11.58 -4.98 3.98
CA LEU A 106 -10.98 -5.98 4.84
C LEU A 106 -9.52 -5.64 5.14
N LEU A 107 -8.78 -5.21 4.13
CA LEU A 107 -7.38 -4.83 4.32
C LEU A 107 -7.24 -3.66 5.29
N ALA A 108 -8.21 -2.75 5.29
CA ALA A 108 -8.19 -1.61 6.19
C ALA A 108 -8.18 -2.04 7.66
N ARG A 109 -8.80 -3.18 7.94
CA ARG A 109 -8.87 -3.67 9.32
C ARG A 109 -7.52 -4.16 9.82
N VAL A 110 -6.67 -4.60 8.91
CA VAL A 110 -5.31 -5.05 9.27
C VAL A 110 -4.34 -3.89 9.28
N ALA A 111 -4.60 -2.87 8.49
CA ALA A 111 -3.69 -1.75 8.34
C ALA A 111 -3.50 -0.95 9.63
N GLY A 112 -4.42 -1.08 10.57
CA GLY A 112 -4.30 -0.42 11.86
C GLY A 112 -3.44 -1.16 12.87
N GLY A 113 -2.93 -2.33 12.51
CA GLY A 113 -2.14 -3.14 13.43
C GLY A 113 -0.81 -2.50 13.79
N GLN A 114 -0.28 -2.89 14.93
CA GLN A 114 0.98 -2.39 15.44
C GLN A 114 2.05 -3.45 15.30
N PRO A 115 3.33 -3.06 15.13
CA PRO A 115 4.39 -4.05 15.11
C PRO A 115 4.50 -4.74 16.48
N LEU A 116 4.84 -6.01 16.46
CA LEU A 116 5.06 -6.75 17.70
C LEU A 116 6.32 -6.30 18.40
N PHE A 117 7.30 -5.85 17.65
CA PHE A 117 8.56 -5.37 18.16
C PHE A 117 9.07 -4.28 17.24
N ALA A 118 9.65 -3.25 17.83
CA ALA A 118 10.26 -2.19 17.05
C ALA A 118 11.43 -1.61 17.82
N TRP A 119 12.50 -1.30 17.09
CA TRP A 119 13.64 -0.60 17.65
C TRP A 119 14.05 0.48 16.68
N ARG A 120 14.52 1.55 17.21
CA ARG A 120 14.97 2.66 16.39
C ARG A 120 16.18 3.30 16.98
N GLU A 121 17.17 3.60 16.14
CA GLU A 121 18.32 4.37 16.55
C GLU A 121 17.85 5.73 17.02
N ALA A 122 18.39 6.22 18.12
CA ALA A 122 17.95 7.48 18.71
C ALA A 122 18.10 8.66 17.75
N SER A 123 19.07 8.59 16.83
CA SER A 123 19.30 9.65 15.86
C SER A 123 18.33 9.59 14.68
N VAL A 124 17.53 8.53 14.57
CA VAL A 124 16.57 8.39 13.49
C VAL A 124 15.21 8.79 14.01
N GLU A 125 14.60 9.82 13.43
CA GLU A 125 13.28 10.24 13.85
C GLU A 125 12.32 10.15 12.68
N GLY A 126 11.04 10.13 13.00
CA GLY A 126 10.02 10.10 11.99
C GLY A 126 10.00 8.82 11.20
N GLU A 127 10.35 7.72 11.82
CA GLU A 127 10.46 6.45 11.13
C GLU A 127 9.14 5.94 10.59
N GLN A 128 8.04 6.49 11.05
CA GLN A 128 6.73 6.08 10.55
C GLN A 128 6.58 6.33 9.06
N GLY A 129 7.47 7.08 8.47
CA GLY A 129 7.42 7.35 7.05
C GLY A 129 8.79 7.67 6.49
N PRO A 130 8.85 7.97 5.21
CA PRO A 130 10.10 8.40 4.61
C PRO A 130 10.61 9.62 5.33
N ARG A 131 11.90 9.64 5.57
CA ARG A 131 12.49 10.79 6.22
C ARG A 131 12.60 11.92 5.23
N GLU A 132 12.06 13.06 5.60
CA GLU A 132 12.17 14.23 4.77
C GLU A 132 13.59 14.70 4.76
N GLY A 133 14.13 14.92 3.59
CA GLY A 133 15.46 15.41 3.45
C GLY A 133 16.54 14.45 3.87
N SER A 134 16.24 13.19 3.99
CA SER A 134 17.25 12.21 4.34
C SER A 134 17.65 11.40 3.14
#